data_3726f2a57465c5503b794830dfa00c7a
#
_entry.id   3726f2a57465c5503b794830dfa00c7a
#
_cell.length_a   1.000
_cell.length_b   1.000
_cell.length_c   1.000
_cell.angle_alpha   90.00
_cell.angle_beta   90.00
_cell.angle_gamma   90.00
#
_symmetry.space_group_name_H-M   'P 1'
#
loop_
_entity.id
_entity.type
_entity.pdbx_description
1 polymer ?
#
loop_
_entity_poly.entity_id
_entity_poly.type
_entity_poly.pdbx_seq_one_letter_code
_entity_poly.pdbx_strand_id
1 'polypeptide(L)'
;MSTMKVDFYFDPKAGLADAQSSAARAARLGYDGFFTAETSHEPFFPLVLASQVTPDLTLGTAIAVAFPRSPMTMAQIAWDLSQASEGKLILGLGTQVKAHIVRRFSGEWFSPGPRMRDYIAALRAIWNTFQTGAPLKYEGDFYKFSLMTPFFNPGPINHPDIPVAIAGVGPYMARLAGEVCQGFHVHPFHTVKYLDEVVIPRMSEGAKVAGRVLSDVDRISTVMIVTGKDEAEIEAGKAAVRAQIAFYASTPDYLSVLETHGWDIGERLSSLARQGEWAEMGSLISDEMLHEVAVVAPFDSLGQAIRDRYGDRLQRVGYYSLQTTMEWPEEIWRDLVSDTRG
;
A
#
# COMPACT_ATOMS: atom_id res chain seq x y z
N MET A 1 3.20 18.35 -14.99
CA MET A 1 2.66 17.30 -14.10
C MET A 1 3.58 16.11 -14.23
N SER A 2 3.95 15.42 -13.12
CA SER A 2 4.70 14.17 -13.24
C SER A 2 3.74 13.09 -13.76
N THR A 3 4.22 12.26 -14.68
CA THR A 3 3.45 11.12 -15.22
C THR A 3 3.07 10.18 -14.07
N MET A 4 1.80 9.76 -14.00
CA MET A 4 1.33 8.77 -13.02
C MET A 4 2.03 7.43 -13.24
N LYS A 5 2.54 6.82 -12.19
CA LYS A 5 3.13 5.48 -12.24
C LYS A 5 2.06 4.42 -12.02
N VAL A 6 2.16 3.32 -12.73
CA VAL A 6 1.20 2.20 -12.63
C VAL A 6 1.93 0.96 -12.12
N ASP A 7 1.46 0.43 -11.00
CA ASP A 7 2.11 -0.68 -10.31
C ASP A 7 1.31 -1.97 -10.40
N PHE A 8 2.01 -3.07 -10.63
CA PHE A 8 1.45 -4.41 -10.54
C PHE A 8 1.48 -4.91 -9.10
N TYR A 9 0.34 -5.39 -8.62
CA TYR A 9 0.23 -6.03 -7.31
C TYR A 9 0.16 -7.54 -7.48
N PHE A 10 1.16 -8.23 -6.93
CA PHE A 10 1.22 -9.68 -6.96
C PHE A 10 0.07 -10.28 -6.18
N ASP A 11 -0.61 -11.25 -6.77
CA ASP A 11 -1.76 -11.90 -6.10
C ASP A 11 -1.31 -12.49 -4.76
N PRO A 12 -1.89 -12.03 -3.65
CA PRO A 12 -1.52 -12.54 -2.32
C PRO A 12 -1.86 -14.01 -2.08
N LYS A 13 -2.59 -14.66 -3.00
CA LYS A 13 -2.89 -16.09 -2.98
C LYS A 13 -1.98 -16.90 -3.90
N ALA A 14 -1.23 -16.24 -4.79
CA ALA A 14 -0.31 -16.91 -5.68
C ALA A 14 0.87 -17.52 -4.93
N GLY A 15 1.35 -18.65 -5.42
CA GLY A 15 2.51 -19.32 -4.86
C GLY A 15 3.82 -18.59 -5.17
N LEU A 16 4.85 -18.85 -4.37
CA LEU A 16 6.18 -18.27 -4.60
C LEU A 16 6.75 -18.63 -5.99
N ALA A 17 6.38 -19.80 -6.53
CA ALA A 17 6.80 -20.23 -7.88
C ALA A 17 6.32 -19.29 -8.98
N ASP A 18 5.23 -18.56 -8.78
CA ASP A 18 4.65 -17.66 -9.78
C ASP A 18 5.31 -16.26 -9.78
N ALA A 19 6.16 -15.97 -8.80
CA ALA A 19 6.68 -14.63 -8.59
C ALA A 19 7.52 -14.12 -9.77
N GLN A 20 8.45 -14.92 -10.29
CA GLN A 20 9.29 -14.52 -11.42
C GLN A 20 8.49 -14.33 -12.72
N SER A 21 7.58 -15.25 -13.02
CA SER A 21 6.74 -15.15 -14.22
C SER A 21 5.79 -13.96 -14.16
N SER A 22 5.22 -13.69 -12.98
CA SER A 22 4.36 -12.52 -12.74
C SER A 22 5.13 -11.21 -12.85
N ALA A 23 6.33 -11.13 -12.29
CA ALA A 23 7.18 -9.95 -12.39
C ALA A 23 7.62 -9.69 -13.85
N ALA A 24 8.06 -10.74 -14.57
CA ALA A 24 8.40 -10.63 -15.99
C ALA A 24 7.17 -10.21 -16.82
N ARG A 25 5.98 -10.71 -16.51
CA ARG A 25 4.73 -10.27 -17.14
C ARG A 25 4.44 -8.80 -16.86
N ALA A 26 4.56 -8.35 -15.62
CA ALA A 26 4.38 -6.94 -15.27
C ALA A 26 5.31 -6.02 -16.08
N ALA A 27 6.59 -6.37 -16.22
CA ALA A 27 7.53 -5.63 -17.04
C ALA A 27 7.11 -5.59 -18.53
N ARG A 28 6.71 -6.74 -19.13
CA ARG A 28 6.24 -6.79 -20.53
C ARG A 28 4.98 -5.97 -20.78
N LEU A 29 4.10 -5.86 -19.79
CA LEU A 29 2.89 -5.07 -19.85
C LEU A 29 3.13 -3.58 -19.61
N GLY A 30 4.34 -3.19 -19.25
CA GLY A 30 4.73 -1.80 -19.09
C GLY A 30 4.43 -1.20 -17.71
N TYR A 31 4.19 -2.02 -16.68
CA TYR A 31 4.08 -1.52 -15.31
C TYR A 31 5.38 -0.86 -14.83
N ASP A 32 5.30 0.08 -13.89
CA ASP A 32 6.42 0.78 -13.30
C ASP A 32 6.97 0.11 -12.03
N GLY A 33 6.16 -0.73 -11.41
CA GLY A 33 6.54 -1.43 -10.18
C GLY A 33 5.85 -2.77 -10.00
N PHE A 34 6.43 -3.58 -9.11
CA PHE A 34 5.92 -4.88 -8.66
C PHE A 34 5.85 -4.87 -7.14
N PHE A 35 4.64 -4.91 -6.62
CA PHE A 35 4.35 -4.81 -5.19
C PHE A 35 3.74 -6.09 -4.64
N THR A 36 4.09 -6.41 -3.40
CA THR A 36 3.61 -7.58 -2.67
C THR A 36 2.92 -7.17 -1.37
N ALA A 37 1.93 -7.94 -0.92
CA ALA A 37 1.22 -7.71 0.33
C ALA A 37 1.41 -8.86 1.31
N GLU A 38 1.59 -8.56 2.60
CA GLU A 38 1.63 -9.57 3.65
C GLU A 38 0.22 -9.96 4.08
N THR A 39 -0.30 -11.01 3.48
CA THR A 39 -1.61 -11.59 3.81
C THR A 39 -1.49 -13.06 4.19
N SER A 40 -1.56 -13.95 3.20
CA SER A 40 -1.40 -15.41 3.38
C SER A 40 0.07 -15.82 3.40
N HIS A 41 0.93 -15.06 2.73
CA HIS A 41 2.33 -15.35 2.53
C HIS A 41 3.23 -14.20 2.99
N GLU A 42 4.51 -14.51 3.14
CA GLU A 42 5.58 -13.57 3.46
C GLU A 42 5.85 -12.66 2.25
N PRO A 43 5.93 -11.32 2.41
CA PRO A 43 5.95 -10.42 1.27
C PRO A 43 7.33 -10.25 0.60
N PHE A 44 8.44 -10.56 1.27
CA PHE A 44 9.77 -10.24 0.75
C PHE A 44 10.33 -11.30 -0.21
N PHE A 45 10.00 -12.58 -0.04
CA PHE A 45 10.53 -13.63 -0.92
C PHE A 45 10.14 -13.46 -2.39
N PRO A 46 8.89 -13.08 -2.74
CA PRO A 46 8.58 -12.79 -4.14
C PRO A 46 9.39 -11.62 -4.70
N LEU A 47 9.74 -10.61 -3.88
CA LEU A 47 10.56 -9.47 -4.32
C LEU A 47 12.00 -9.88 -4.62
N VAL A 48 12.59 -10.79 -3.81
CA VAL A 48 13.91 -11.36 -4.10
C VAL A 48 13.91 -12.07 -5.48
N LEU A 49 12.87 -12.85 -5.77
CA LEU A 49 12.75 -13.53 -7.06
C LEU A 49 12.51 -12.56 -8.22
N ALA A 50 11.69 -11.52 -7.99
CA ALA A 50 11.43 -10.49 -8.99
C ALA A 50 12.69 -9.70 -9.34
N SER A 51 13.54 -9.34 -8.36
CA SER A 51 14.77 -8.59 -8.59
C SER A 51 15.73 -9.26 -9.59
N GLN A 52 15.67 -10.59 -9.71
CA GLN A 52 16.52 -11.35 -10.62
C GLN A 52 16.10 -11.28 -12.10
N VAL A 53 14.84 -10.92 -12.36
CA VAL A 53 14.26 -10.99 -13.72
C VAL A 53 13.72 -9.66 -14.24
N THR A 54 13.62 -8.65 -13.37
CA THR A 54 13.05 -7.33 -13.71
C THR A 54 13.88 -6.19 -13.13
N PRO A 55 15.08 -5.93 -13.69
CA PRO A 55 15.98 -4.89 -13.15
C PRO A 55 15.40 -3.46 -13.22
N ASP A 56 14.38 -3.24 -14.06
CA ASP A 56 13.82 -1.92 -14.29
C ASP A 56 12.59 -1.58 -13.43
N LEU A 57 11.94 -2.58 -12.85
CA LEU A 57 10.77 -2.35 -12.00
C LEU A 57 11.14 -1.84 -10.61
N THR A 58 10.37 -0.88 -10.11
CA THR A 58 10.35 -0.59 -8.68
C THR A 58 9.77 -1.79 -7.94
N LEU A 59 10.49 -2.32 -6.96
CA LEU A 59 10.01 -3.39 -6.09
C LEU A 59 9.48 -2.79 -4.78
N GLY A 60 8.41 -3.32 -4.23
CA GLY A 60 7.91 -2.78 -2.97
C GLY A 60 6.98 -3.70 -2.21
N THR A 61 6.83 -3.42 -0.94
CA THR A 61 5.78 -4.03 -0.11
C THR A 61 4.59 -3.08 0.04
N ALA A 62 3.37 -3.60 -0.08
CA ALA A 62 2.13 -2.85 0.11
C ALA A 62 1.09 -3.70 0.87
N ILE A 63 1.37 -4.00 2.09
CA ILE A 63 2.48 -3.63 2.98
C ILE A 63 3.09 -4.86 3.66
N ALA A 64 4.31 -4.73 4.19
CA ALA A 64 4.82 -5.65 5.19
C ALA A 64 4.38 -5.22 6.60
N VAL A 65 4.02 -6.18 7.45
CA VAL A 65 3.59 -5.91 8.83
C VAL A 65 4.83 -5.63 9.69
N ALA A 66 4.93 -4.41 10.23
CA ALA A 66 6.12 -3.97 10.93
C ALA A 66 6.33 -4.65 12.30
N PHE A 67 5.31 -4.67 13.15
CA PHE A 67 5.48 -4.96 14.58
C PHE A 67 5.87 -6.39 14.95
N PRO A 68 5.55 -7.43 14.19
CA PRO A 68 6.07 -8.78 14.45
C PRO A 68 7.56 -8.93 14.17
N ARG A 69 8.16 -8.00 13.40
CA ARG A 69 9.59 -7.98 13.07
C ARG A 69 10.28 -6.87 13.84
N SER A 70 11.47 -7.15 14.40
CA SER A 70 12.27 -6.07 14.98
C SER A 70 12.75 -5.10 13.89
N PRO A 71 12.98 -3.80 14.21
CA PRO A 71 13.62 -2.89 13.27
C PRO A 71 14.96 -3.42 12.73
N MET A 72 15.73 -4.17 13.52
CA MET A 72 16.97 -4.79 13.04
C MET A 72 16.74 -5.81 11.93
N THR A 73 15.80 -6.74 12.13
CA THR A 73 15.45 -7.74 11.12
C THR A 73 14.94 -7.07 9.83
N MET A 74 14.08 -6.07 9.98
CA MET A 74 13.54 -5.32 8.83
C MET A 74 14.64 -4.52 8.12
N ALA A 75 15.58 -3.94 8.88
CA ALA A 75 16.70 -3.21 8.31
C ALA A 75 17.60 -4.10 7.45
N GLN A 76 17.90 -5.32 7.91
CA GLN A 76 18.68 -6.31 7.14
C GLN A 76 17.96 -6.70 5.84
N ILE A 77 16.66 -7.06 5.93
CA ILE A 77 15.85 -7.43 4.76
C ILE A 77 15.85 -6.30 3.72
N ALA A 78 15.57 -5.07 4.14
CA ALA A 78 15.50 -3.95 3.23
C ALA A 78 16.87 -3.57 2.65
N TRP A 79 17.95 -3.75 3.41
CA TRP A 79 19.31 -3.51 2.96
C TRP A 79 19.72 -4.45 1.83
N ASP A 80 19.51 -5.74 2.03
CA ASP A 80 19.82 -6.77 1.04
C ASP A 80 18.95 -6.61 -0.23
N LEU A 81 17.66 -6.31 -0.06
CA LEU A 81 16.76 -6.06 -1.18
C LEU A 81 17.10 -4.76 -1.93
N SER A 82 17.49 -3.69 -1.23
CA SER A 82 17.92 -2.46 -1.89
C SER A 82 19.17 -2.71 -2.74
N GLN A 83 20.11 -3.48 -2.24
CA GLN A 83 21.28 -3.88 -3.02
C GLN A 83 20.90 -4.75 -4.22
N ALA A 84 20.04 -5.77 -4.02
CA ALA A 84 19.62 -6.70 -5.07
C ALA A 84 18.78 -6.03 -6.17
N SER A 85 18.03 -4.97 -5.84
CA SER A 85 17.20 -4.20 -6.78
C SER A 85 17.89 -2.95 -7.33
N GLU A 86 19.18 -2.77 -7.07
CA GLU A 86 19.93 -1.57 -7.48
C GLU A 86 19.25 -0.26 -7.05
N GLY A 87 18.75 -0.24 -5.81
CA GLY A 87 18.10 0.92 -5.21
C GLY A 87 16.64 1.13 -5.60
N LYS A 88 16.03 0.19 -6.32
CA LYS A 88 14.61 0.30 -6.75
C LYS A 88 13.63 -0.31 -5.74
N LEU A 89 13.96 -0.30 -4.45
CA LEU A 89 13.08 -0.75 -3.37
C LEU A 89 12.29 0.40 -2.76
N ILE A 90 10.99 0.19 -2.55
CA ILE A 90 10.15 0.97 -1.63
C ILE A 90 9.72 0.05 -0.48
N LEU A 91 10.17 0.35 0.73
CA LEU A 91 9.78 -0.39 1.93
C LEU A 91 8.43 0.12 2.44
N GLY A 92 7.35 -0.54 2.04
CA GLY A 92 6.00 -0.24 2.51
C GLY A 92 5.68 -0.99 3.80
N LEU A 93 5.37 -0.27 4.88
CA LEU A 93 5.13 -0.79 6.21
C LEU A 93 3.71 -0.49 6.69
N GLY A 94 3.13 -1.40 7.45
CA GLY A 94 1.85 -1.19 8.11
C GLY A 94 1.84 -1.71 9.54
N THR A 95 0.96 -1.12 10.37
CA THR A 95 0.78 -1.55 11.77
C THR A 95 -0.02 -2.84 11.87
N GLN A 96 -0.81 -3.17 10.85
CA GLN A 96 -1.90 -4.15 10.93
C GLN A 96 -2.95 -3.72 11.99
N VAL A 97 -4.00 -4.51 12.19
CA VAL A 97 -5.00 -4.28 13.23
C VAL A 97 -4.68 -5.12 14.49
N LYS A 98 -5.17 -4.66 15.65
CA LYS A 98 -4.93 -5.29 16.97
C LYS A 98 -5.17 -6.80 16.96
N ALA A 99 -6.28 -7.25 16.37
CA ALA A 99 -6.65 -8.66 16.36
C ALA A 99 -5.59 -9.54 15.68
N HIS A 100 -5.02 -9.10 14.55
CA HIS A 100 -3.97 -9.83 13.86
C HIS A 100 -2.65 -9.80 14.61
N ILE A 101 -2.24 -8.64 15.15
CA ILE A 101 -0.99 -8.56 15.91
C ILE A 101 -1.04 -9.50 17.13
N VAL A 102 -2.14 -9.45 17.90
CA VAL A 102 -2.23 -10.23 19.14
C VAL A 102 -2.51 -11.71 18.87
N ARG A 103 -3.45 -12.05 17.97
CA ARG A 103 -3.94 -13.42 17.85
C ARG A 103 -3.27 -14.24 16.74
N ARG A 104 -2.77 -13.56 15.67
CA ARG A 104 -2.09 -14.20 14.55
C ARG A 104 -0.57 -14.18 14.70
N PHE A 105 -0.01 -13.04 15.15
CA PHE A 105 1.44 -12.87 15.31
C PHE A 105 1.93 -13.05 16.74
N SER A 106 1.02 -13.27 17.72
CA SER A 106 1.36 -13.38 19.15
C SER A 106 2.16 -12.20 19.69
N GLY A 107 1.95 -11.02 19.11
CA GLY A 107 2.64 -9.79 19.46
C GLY A 107 1.84 -8.89 20.40
N GLU A 108 2.49 -7.85 20.88
CA GLU A 108 1.87 -6.84 21.74
C GLU A 108 1.31 -5.68 20.90
N TRP A 109 0.14 -5.17 21.30
CA TRP A 109 -0.51 -4.03 20.66
C TRP A 109 -0.65 -2.84 21.61
N PHE A 110 0.13 -1.82 21.36
CA PHE A 110 0.07 -0.55 22.07
C PHE A 110 0.61 0.59 21.18
N SER A 111 0.04 1.79 21.33
CA SER A 111 0.51 3.04 20.72
C SER A 111 0.98 2.92 19.25
N PRO A 112 0.17 2.38 18.31
CA PRO A 112 0.65 1.99 16.98
C PRO A 112 1.28 3.14 16.19
N GLY A 113 0.75 4.35 16.28
CA GLY A 113 1.30 5.51 15.57
C GLY A 113 2.65 5.96 16.12
N PRO A 114 2.79 6.29 17.43
CA PRO A 114 4.07 6.61 18.04
C PRO A 114 5.12 5.50 17.88
N ARG A 115 4.70 4.23 18.01
CA ARG A 115 5.57 3.09 17.80
C ARG A 115 6.08 2.97 16.37
N MET A 116 5.24 3.29 15.36
CA MET A 116 5.66 3.30 13.95
C MET A 116 6.68 4.41 13.69
N ARG A 117 6.50 5.59 14.29
CA ARG A 117 7.49 6.67 14.22
C ARG A 117 8.85 6.22 14.73
N ASP A 118 8.88 5.62 15.91
CA ASP A 118 10.09 5.13 16.55
C ASP A 118 10.74 3.99 15.76
N TYR A 119 9.91 3.11 15.17
CA TYR A 119 10.36 2.03 14.30
C TYR A 119 11.13 2.57 13.08
N ILE A 120 10.59 3.59 12.41
CA ILE A 120 11.22 4.21 11.23
C ILE A 120 12.52 4.92 11.62
N ALA A 121 12.54 5.62 12.74
CA ALA A 121 13.74 6.27 13.26
C ALA A 121 14.85 5.25 13.60
N ALA A 122 14.46 4.11 14.20
CA ALA A 122 15.36 3.00 14.46
C ALA A 122 15.93 2.39 13.17
N LEU A 123 15.10 2.17 12.14
CA LEU A 123 15.58 1.70 10.83
C LEU A 123 16.68 2.60 10.27
N ARG A 124 16.44 3.92 10.27
CA ARG A 124 17.41 4.88 9.75
C ARG A 124 18.71 4.91 10.54
N ALA A 125 18.64 4.79 11.87
CA ALA A 125 19.82 4.69 12.70
C ALA A 125 20.64 3.43 12.41
N ILE A 126 19.97 2.29 12.18
CA ILE A 126 20.61 1.03 11.81
C ILE A 126 21.27 1.14 10.42
N TRP A 127 20.56 1.65 9.42
CA TRP A 127 21.11 1.85 8.06
C TRP A 127 22.28 2.82 8.04
N ASN A 128 22.22 3.89 8.84
CA ASN A 128 23.37 4.78 8.99
C ASN A 128 24.61 4.04 9.55
N THR A 129 24.41 3.16 10.53
CA THR A 129 25.50 2.31 11.05
C THR A 129 26.02 1.35 9.98
N PHE A 130 25.14 0.72 9.20
CA PHE A 130 25.56 -0.16 8.10
C PHE A 130 26.39 0.59 7.06
N GLN A 131 25.95 1.80 6.67
CA GLN A 131 26.60 2.59 5.63
C GLN A 131 27.92 3.20 6.07
N THR A 132 28.01 3.69 7.31
CA THR A 132 29.15 4.52 7.74
C THR A 132 30.12 3.77 8.65
N GLY A 133 29.73 2.64 9.22
CA GLY A 133 30.49 1.96 10.27
C GLY A 133 30.44 2.67 11.62
N ALA A 134 29.67 3.75 11.78
CA ALA A 134 29.51 4.45 13.05
C ALA A 134 28.87 3.52 14.10
N PRO A 135 29.25 3.68 15.42
CA PRO A 135 28.64 2.90 16.46
C PRO A 135 27.13 3.02 16.50
N LEU A 136 26.43 1.89 16.58
CA LEU A 136 24.97 1.89 16.73
C LEU A 136 24.59 2.40 18.12
N LYS A 137 23.94 3.56 18.16
CA LYS A 137 23.41 4.20 19.37
C LYS A 137 22.03 4.76 19.04
N TYR A 138 21.00 4.02 19.36
CA TYR A 138 19.64 4.46 19.21
C TYR A 138 18.85 4.19 20.49
N GLU A 139 18.23 5.21 21.04
CA GLU A 139 17.41 5.14 22.23
C GLU A 139 16.11 5.91 21.99
N GLY A 140 15.08 5.19 21.53
CA GLY A 140 13.72 5.68 21.35
C GLY A 140 12.80 5.27 22.49
N ASP A 141 11.53 5.63 22.36
CA ASP A 141 10.51 5.31 23.37
C ASP A 141 10.18 3.81 23.40
N PHE A 142 10.27 3.13 22.26
CA PHE A 142 9.86 1.73 22.10
C PHE A 142 11.01 0.81 21.70
N TYR A 143 12.07 1.35 21.09
CA TYR A 143 13.19 0.56 20.58
C TYR A 143 14.53 1.14 21.06
N LYS A 144 15.46 0.23 21.43
CA LYS A 144 16.82 0.58 21.85
C LYS A 144 17.82 -0.34 21.17
N PHE A 145 18.82 0.25 20.51
CA PHE A 145 19.89 -0.49 19.84
C PHE A 145 21.24 0.10 20.21
N SER A 146 22.13 -0.72 20.75
CA SER A 146 23.46 -0.28 21.24
C SER A 146 24.58 -1.24 20.86
N LEU A 147 24.29 -2.27 20.06
CA LEU A 147 25.27 -3.28 19.69
C LEU A 147 25.29 -3.50 18.17
N MET A 148 26.44 -3.24 17.57
CA MET A 148 26.80 -3.64 16.21
C MET A 148 28.29 -3.88 16.16
N THR A 149 28.68 -5.14 16.15
CA THR A 149 30.10 -5.48 15.97
C THR A 149 30.43 -5.61 14.50
N PRO A 150 31.71 -5.49 14.09
CA PRO A 150 32.08 -5.60 12.67
C PRO A 150 31.62 -6.89 12.00
N PHE A 151 31.54 -7.99 12.75
CA PHE A 151 31.06 -9.29 12.23
C PHE A 151 29.58 -9.27 11.77
N PHE A 152 28.74 -8.45 12.41
CA PHE A 152 27.30 -8.35 12.11
C PHE A 152 26.95 -7.16 11.25
N ASN A 153 27.91 -6.29 10.90
CA ASN A 153 27.68 -5.16 10.00
C ASN A 153 27.85 -5.62 8.56
N PRO A 154 26.80 -5.55 7.70
CA PRO A 154 26.88 -5.97 6.30
C PRO A 154 27.79 -5.06 5.46
N GLY A 155 28.12 -3.87 5.95
CA GLY A 155 28.88 -2.85 5.22
C GLY A 155 28.01 -1.97 4.31
N PRO A 156 28.65 -1.02 3.61
CA PRO A 156 27.96 -0.04 2.78
C PRO A 156 27.43 -0.64 1.48
N ILE A 157 26.34 -0.05 0.96
CA ILE A 157 25.76 -0.32 -0.34
C ILE A 157 25.70 0.95 -1.20
N ASN A 158 25.48 0.81 -2.51
CA ASN A 158 25.41 1.96 -3.43
C ASN A 158 24.15 2.81 -3.24
N HIS A 159 23.06 2.23 -2.73
CA HIS A 159 21.76 2.88 -2.58
C HIS A 159 21.24 2.77 -1.14
N PRO A 160 21.87 3.48 -0.17
CA PRO A 160 21.54 3.38 1.25
C PRO A 160 20.26 4.13 1.65
N ASP A 161 19.81 5.08 0.82
CA ASP A 161 18.63 5.92 1.09
C ASP A 161 17.34 5.19 0.67
N ILE A 162 17.00 4.13 1.42
CA ILE A 162 15.84 3.29 1.13
C ILE A 162 14.55 4.07 1.42
N PRO A 163 13.70 4.33 0.40
CA PRO A 163 12.41 4.96 0.62
C PRO A 163 11.51 4.12 1.51
N VAL A 164 10.95 4.75 2.56
CA VAL A 164 9.95 4.15 3.44
C VAL A 164 8.59 4.74 3.12
N ALA A 165 7.60 3.89 2.88
CA ALA A 165 6.20 4.25 2.83
C ALA A 165 5.46 3.58 3.98
N ILE A 166 4.45 4.25 4.54
CA ILE A 166 3.59 3.63 5.56
C ILE A 166 2.14 3.63 5.11
N ALA A 167 1.40 2.61 5.53
CA ALA A 167 -0.03 2.53 5.27
C ALA A 167 -0.85 3.01 6.46
N GLY A 168 -2.00 3.59 6.14
CA GLY A 168 -2.98 3.96 7.14
C GLY A 168 -4.27 4.46 6.52
N VAL A 169 -5.31 4.50 7.34
CA VAL A 169 -6.58 5.12 6.97
C VAL A 169 -6.74 6.44 7.71
N GLY A 170 -6.46 6.44 9.00
CA GLY A 170 -6.71 7.60 9.85
C GLY A 170 -5.73 8.77 9.65
N PRO A 171 -6.15 9.99 10.07
CA PRO A 171 -5.41 11.23 9.87
C PRO A 171 -4.02 11.24 10.54
N TYR A 172 -3.85 10.49 11.64
CA TYR A 172 -2.55 10.40 12.32
C TYR A 172 -1.47 9.79 11.42
N MET A 173 -1.76 8.67 10.75
CA MET A 173 -0.79 7.99 9.90
C MET A 173 -0.47 8.80 8.64
N ALA A 174 -1.46 9.49 8.06
CA ALA A 174 -1.23 10.41 6.96
C ALA A 174 -0.28 11.57 7.36
N ARG A 175 -0.49 12.17 8.54
CA ARG A 175 0.40 13.21 9.07
C ARG A 175 1.81 12.66 9.34
N LEU A 176 1.90 11.47 9.95
CA LEU A 176 3.18 10.81 10.21
C LEU A 176 3.95 10.53 8.91
N ALA A 177 3.26 10.06 7.86
CA ALA A 177 3.89 9.84 6.57
C ALA A 177 4.49 11.14 6.00
N GLY A 178 3.75 12.24 6.04
CA GLY A 178 4.25 13.56 5.66
C GLY A 178 5.51 13.95 6.41
N GLU A 179 5.56 13.67 7.70
CA GLU A 179 6.65 14.07 8.57
C GLU A 179 7.93 13.24 8.37
N VAL A 180 7.81 11.91 8.24
CA VAL A 180 8.99 11.02 8.30
C VAL A 180 9.16 10.05 7.14
N CYS A 181 8.25 9.97 6.16
CA CYS A 181 8.31 8.98 5.08
C CYS A 181 8.52 9.61 3.70
N GLN A 182 8.85 8.78 2.71
CA GLN A 182 8.90 9.13 1.28
C GLN A 182 7.62 8.71 0.55
N GLY A 183 6.75 7.90 1.19
CA GLY A 183 5.48 7.50 0.61
C GLY A 183 4.40 7.24 1.66
N PHE A 184 3.15 7.28 1.19
CA PHE A 184 1.98 6.89 1.96
C PHE A 184 1.10 5.98 1.12
N HIS A 185 0.91 4.74 1.58
CA HIS A 185 -0.06 3.82 1.02
C HIS A 185 -1.45 4.15 1.54
N VAL A 186 -2.21 4.84 0.72
CA VAL A 186 -3.62 5.10 0.97
C VAL A 186 -4.40 3.78 0.83
N HIS A 187 -5.22 3.46 1.81
CA HIS A 187 -6.03 2.25 1.77
C HIS A 187 -7.00 2.28 0.56
N PRO A 188 -7.25 1.16 -0.14
CA PRO A 188 -8.13 1.13 -1.33
C PRO A 188 -9.58 1.58 -1.03
N PHE A 189 -10.03 1.49 0.20
CA PHE A 189 -11.30 2.08 0.63
C PHE A 189 -11.09 3.56 0.96
N HIS A 190 -11.11 4.38 -0.08
CA HIS A 190 -11.04 5.84 -0.02
C HIS A 190 -11.93 6.45 -1.11
N THR A 191 -12.20 7.74 -0.99
CA THR A 191 -12.87 8.56 -1.98
C THR A 191 -12.02 9.78 -2.32
N VAL A 192 -12.30 10.43 -3.45
CA VAL A 192 -11.63 11.70 -3.79
C VAL A 192 -11.84 12.74 -2.69
N LYS A 193 -13.06 12.84 -2.17
CA LYS A 193 -13.39 13.77 -1.07
C LYS A 193 -12.52 13.49 0.18
N TYR A 194 -12.38 12.22 0.56
CA TYR A 194 -11.52 11.83 1.69
C TYR A 194 -10.04 12.15 1.45
N LEU A 195 -9.54 11.96 0.23
CA LEU A 195 -8.19 12.36 -0.13
C LEU A 195 -7.99 13.86 0.02
N ASP A 196 -8.90 14.66 -0.54
CA ASP A 196 -8.78 16.12 -0.58
C ASP A 196 -9.02 16.80 0.78
N GLU A 197 -9.95 16.30 1.58
CA GLU A 197 -10.32 16.92 2.85
C GLU A 197 -9.53 16.38 4.05
N VAL A 198 -9.03 15.14 4.00
CA VAL A 198 -8.37 14.50 5.14
C VAL A 198 -6.93 14.11 4.85
N VAL A 199 -6.69 13.23 3.87
CA VAL A 199 -5.36 12.62 3.68
C VAL A 199 -4.33 13.67 3.27
N ILE A 200 -4.57 14.39 2.18
CA ILE A 200 -3.63 15.37 1.61
C ILE A 200 -3.34 16.51 2.59
N PRO A 201 -4.34 17.13 3.25
CA PRO A 201 -4.09 18.16 4.25
C PRO A 201 -3.24 17.67 5.43
N ARG A 202 -3.51 16.46 5.95
CA ARG A 202 -2.73 15.90 7.07
C ARG A 202 -1.31 15.56 6.68
N MET A 203 -1.09 15.01 5.48
CA MET A 203 0.27 14.80 4.96
C MET A 203 1.02 16.12 4.80
N SER A 204 0.36 17.15 4.26
CA SER A 204 0.95 18.49 4.11
C SER A 204 1.31 19.11 5.46
N GLU A 205 0.46 18.95 6.48
CA GLU A 205 0.75 19.39 7.86
C GLU A 205 2.00 18.68 8.41
N GLY A 206 2.09 17.36 8.26
CA GLY A 206 3.26 16.59 8.68
C GLY A 206 4.54 17.00 7.97
N ALA A 207 4.48 17.19 6.65
CA ALA A 207 5.62 17.63 5.85
C ALA A 207 6.14 19.01 6.31
N LYS A 208 5.25 19.97 6.55
CA LYS A 208 5.59 21.30 7.06
C LYS A 208 6.32 21.24 8.41
N VAL A 209 5.85 20.40 9.33
CA VAL A 209 6.50 20.21 10.65
C VAL A 209 7.95 19.75 10.51
N ALA A 210 8.24 18.92 9.51
CA ALA A 210 9.57 18.42 9.21
C ALA A 210 10.40 19.32 8.27
N GLY A 211 9.90 20.50 7.92
CA GLY A 211 10.58 21.40 6.96
C GLY A 211 10.58 20.87 5.52
N ARG A 212 9.62 20.03 5.18
CA ARG A 212 9.44 19.40 3.86
C ARG A 212 8.21 19.96 3.14
N VAL A 213 8.04 19.57 1.89
CA VAL A 213 6.85 19.87 1.09
C VAL A 213 6.09 18.58 0.75
N LEU A 214 4.81 18.70 0.43
CA LEU A 214 3.96 17.53 0.14
C LEU A 214 4.48 16.71 -1.05
N SER A 215 5.11 17.34 -2.03
CA SER A 215 5.71 16.66 -3.19
C SER A 215 6.89 15.75 -2.85
N ASP A 216 7.43 15.81 -1.64
CA ASP A 216 8.49 14.91 -1.17
C ASP A 216 7.93 13.55 -0.71
N VAL A 217 6.61 13.38 -0.76
CA VAL A 217 5.92 12.19 -0.26
C VAL A 217 4.94 11.67 -1.30
N ASP A 218 5.26 10.56 -1.93
CA ASP A 218 4.38 9.91 -2.89
C ASP A 218 3.12 9.38 -2.22
N ARG A 219 1.97 9.62 -2.85
CA ARG A 219 0.69 9.02 -2.49
C ARG A 219 0.47 7.82 -3.40
N ILE A 220 0.39 6.65 -2.81
CA ILE A 220 0.34 5.35 -3.49
C ILE A 220 -0.97 4.67 -3.10
N SER A 221 -1.74 4.19 -4.06
CA SER A 221 -2.95 3.40 -3.75
C SER A 221 -3.25 2.37 -4.82
N THR A 222 -3.88 1.28 -4.41
CA THR A 222 -4.68 0.50 -5.34
C THR A 222 -6.07 1.11 -5.42
N VAL A 223 -6.57 1.35 -6.62
CA VAL A 223 -7.90 1.90 -6.85
C VAL A 223 -8.87 0.78 -7.22
N MET A 224 -10.03 0.77 -6.58
CA MET A 224 -11.08 -0.20 -6.94
C MET A 224 -11.59 0.10 -8.34
N ILE A 225 -11.58 -0.91 -9.18
CA ILE A 225 -12.06 -0.81 -10.55
C ILE A 225 -13.20 -1.79 -10.81
N VAL A 226 -14.17 -1.34 -11.58
CA VAL A 226 -15.21 -2.16 -12.19
C VAL A 226 -15.18 -1.89 -13.69
N THR A 227 -14.94 -2.93 -14.48
CA THR A 227 -14.83 -2.80 -15.93
C THR A 227 -15.28 -4.08 -16.61
N GLY A 228 -15.46 -4.03 -17.91
CA GLY A 228 -15.89 -5.16 -18.72
C GLY A 228 -15.99 -4.78 -20.19
N LYS A 229 -16.18 -5.79 -21.04
CA LYS A 229 -16.44 -5.62 -22.48
C LYS A 229 -17.88 -5.19 -22.77
N ASP A 230 -18.80 -5.44 -21.83
CA ASP A 230 -20.21 -5.13 -21.95
C ASP A 230 -20.85 -4.79 -20.59
N GLU A 231 -22.08 -4.31 -20.62
CA GLU A 231 -22.86 -3.92 -19.46
C GLU A 231 -23.03 -5.07 -18.45
N ALA A 232 -23.19 -6.31 -18.94
CA ALA A 232 -23.41 -7.47 -18.06
C ALA A 232 -22.17 -7.78 -17.22
N GLU A 233 -20.97 -7.70 -17.79
CA GLU A 233 -19.71 -7.86 -17.05
C GLU A 233 -19.51 -6.72 -16.04
N ILE A 234 -19.86 -5.49 -16.41
CA ILE A 234 -19.78 -4.33 -15.51
C ILE A 234 -20.73 -4.49 -14.32
N GLU A 235 -21.99 -4.87 -14.56
CA GLU A 235 -22.97 -5.09 -13.47
C GLU A 235 -22.55 -6.24 -12.54
N ALA A 236 -22.01 -7.32 -13.07
CA ALA A 236 -21.47 -8.39 -12.25
C ALA A 236 -20.29 -7.92 -11.35
N GLY A 237 -19.42 -7.07 -11.89
CA GLY A 237 -18.31 -6.46 -11.14
C GLY A 237 -18.78 -5.53 -10.02
N LYS A 238 -19.84 -4.76 -10.24
CA LYS A 238 -20.42 -3.86 -9.24
C LYS A 238 -20.87 -4.61 -7.99
N ALA A 239 -21.46 -5.79 -8.14
CA ALA A 239 -21.92 -6.60 -6.99
C ALA A 239 -20.74 -7.03 -6.08
N ALA A 240 -19.64 -7.48 -6.67
CA ALA A 240 -18.45 -7.85 -5.93
C ALA A 240 -17.81 -6.66 -5.20
N VAL A 241 -17.76 -5.50 -5.85
CA VAL A 241 -17.20 -4.28 -5.24
C VAL A 241 -18.10 -3.76 -4.12
N ARG A 242 -19.44 -3.80 -4.26
CA ARG A 242 -20.35 -3.46 -3.15
C ARG A 242 -20.12 -4.33 -1.91
N ALA A 243 -19.95 -5.64 -2.09
CA ALA A 243 -19.64 -6.54 -0.98
C ALA A 243 -18.31 -6.17 -0.30
N GLN A 244 -17.29 -5.81 -1.08
CA GLN A 244 -15.99 -5.40 -0.53
C GLN A 244 -16.05 -4.03 0.18
N ILE A 245 -16.77 -3.06 -0.39
CA ILE A 245 -17.01 -1.76 0.26
C ILE A 245 -17.72 -1.97 1.60
N ALA A 246 -18.78 -2.78 1.63
CA ALA A 246 -19.53 -3.10 2.84
C ALA A 246 -18.64 -3.76 3.91
N PHE A 247 -17.77 -4.68 3.51
CA PHE A 247 -16.79 -5.31 4.40
C PHE A 247 -15.84 -4.27 5.03
N TYR A 248 -15.24 -3.38 4.26
CA TYR A 248 -14.39 -2.33 4.80
C TYR A 248 -15.16 -1.34 5.67
N ALA A 249 -16.32 -0.88 5.20
CA ALA A 249 -17.17 0.06 5.92
C ALA A 249 -17.71 -0.49 7.26
N SER A 250 -17.74 -1.81 7.45
CA SER A 250 -18.11 -2.45 8.72
C SER A 250 -17.02 -2.38 9.79
N THR A 251 -15.80 -2.01 9.41
CA THR A 251 -14.64 -1.99 10.31
C THR A 251 -14.49 -0.61 10.95
N PRO A 252 -14.41 -0.49 12.29
CA PRO A 252 -14.35 0.81 12.97
C PRO A 252 -13.21 1.72 12.51
N ASP A 253 -12.06 1.16 12.13
CA ASP A 253 -10.89 1.93 11.70
C ASP A 253 -11.12 2.70 10.39
N TYR A 254 -12.19 2.39 9.63
CA TYR A 254 -12.52 3.05 8.36
C TYR A 254 -13.72 4.02 8.43
N LEU A 255 -14.27 4.24 9.61
CA LEU A 255 -15.43 5.14 9.81
C LEU A 255 -15.16 6.57 9.32
N SER A 256 -13.93 7.06 9.38
CA SER A 256 -13.59 8.40 8.93
C SER A 256 -13.89 8.63 7.43
N VAL A 257 -13.87 7.59 6.61
CA VAL A 257 -14.29 7.69 5.19
C VAL A 257 -15.79 7.90 5.09
N LEU A 258 -16.58 7.16 5.87
CA LEU A 258 -18.04 7.31 5.92
C LEU A 258 -18.46 8.69 6.46
N GLU A 259 -17.83 9.12 7.56
CA GLU A 259 -18.08 10.41 8.21
C GLU A 259 -17.85 11.59 7.26
N THR A 260 -16.81 11.53 6.41
CA THR A 260 -16.52 12.58 5.43
C THR A 260 -17.67 12.77 4.44
N HIS A 261 -18.44 11.72 4.17
CA HIS A 261 -19.60 11.77 3.28
C HIS A 261 -20.94 11.91 4.04
N GLY A 262 -20.94 11.79 5.36
CA GLY A 262 -22.18 11.72 6.13
C GLY A 262 -22.97 10.43 5.92
N TRP A 263 -22.29 9.34 5.55
CA TRP A 263 -22.91 8.02 5.36
C TRP A 263 -23.09 7.30 6.69
N ASP A 264 -24.29 7.34 7.21
CA ASP A 264 -24.65 6.77 8.53
C ASP A 264 -25.05 5.28 8.42
N ILE A 265 -24.16 4.45 7.91
CA ILE A 265 -24.38 2.99 7.75
C ILE A 265 -23.37 2.12 8.50
N GLY A 266 -22.33 2.71 9.07
CA GLY A 266 -21.20 1.98 9.65
C GLY A 266 -21.61 1.06 10.80
N GLU A 267 -22.45 1.52 11.73
CA GLU A 267 -22.95 0.71 12.87
C GLU A 267 -23.80 -0.47 12.40
N ARG A 268 -24.69 -0.23 11.43
CA ARG A 268 -25.52 -1.29 10.83
C ARG A 268 -24.65 -2.35 10.15
N LEU A 269 -23.68 -1.94 9.33
CA LEU A 269 -22.75 -2.86 8.68
C LEU A 269 -21.93 -3.64 9.70
N SER A 270 -21.42 -3.01 10.76
CA SER A 270 -20.70 -3.68 11.85
C SER A 270 -21.58 -4.71 12.58
N SER A 271 -22.88 -4.43 12.75
CA SER A 271 -23.82 -5.35 13.36
C SER A 271 -24.05 -6.57 12.48
N LEU A 272 -24.32 -6.38 11.19
CA LEU A 272 -24.51 -7.45 10.21
C LEU A 272 -23.27 -8.32 10.06
N ALA A 273 -22.09 -7.71 10.04
CA ALA A 273 -20.81 -8.44 9.98
C ALA A 273 -20.63 -9.39 11.17
N ARG A 274 -21.01 -8.97 12.41
CA ARG A 274 -20.98 -9.85 13.59
C ARG A 274 -21.97 -11.00 13.51
N GLN A 275 -23.06 -10.83 12.78
CA GLN A 275 -24.10 -11.85 12.57
C GLN A 275 -23.78 -12.78 11.38
N GLY A 276 -22.80 -12.43 10.56
CA GLY A 276 -22.43 -13.19 9.36
C GLY A 276 -23.34 -12.93 8.14
N GLU A 277 -24.14 -11.86 8.18
CA GLU A 277 -25.12 -11.50 7.15
C GLU A 277 -24.46 -10.73 5.98
N TRP A 278 -23.46 -11.32 5.39
CA TRP A 278 -22.61 -10.72 4.34
C TRP A 278 -23.38 -10.31 3.10
N ALA A 279 -24.40 -11.10 2.71
CA ALA A 279 -25.21 -10.80 1.51
C ALA A 279 -26.05 -9.52 1.71
N GLU A 280 -26.62 -9.32 2.93
CA GLU A 280 -27.40 -8.12 3.24
C GLU A 280 -26.50 -6.88 3.24
N MET A 281 -25.29 -7.00 3.74
CA MET A 281 -24.36 -5.86 3.82
C MET A 281 -24.10 -5.22 2.45
N GLY A 282 -23.89 -6.03 1.40
CA GLY A 282 -23.66 -5.52 0.03
C GLY A 282 -24.85 -4.71 -0.50
N SER A 283 -26.08 -5.07 -0.13
CA SER A 283 -27.30 -4.38 -0.58
C SER A 283 -27.48 -2.98 0.04
N LEU A 284 -26.76 -2.68 1.13
CA LEU A 284 -26.78 -1.36 1.77
C LEU A 284 -25.88 -0.34 1.06
N ILE A 285 -25.00 -0.79 0.17
CA ILE A 285 -24.10 0.11 -0.57
C ILE A 285 -24.86 0.66 -1.78
N SER A 286 -25.16 1.95 -1.74
CA SER A 286 -25.84 2.65 -2.83
C SER A 286 -24.96 2.77 -4.09
N ASP A 287 -25.56 3.13 -5.23
CA ASP A 287 -24.82 3.45 -6.45
C ASP A 287 -23.90 4.65 -6.25
N GLU A 288 -24.34 5.66 -5.52
CA GLU A 288 -23.51 6.81 -5.16
C GLU A 288 -22.24 6.36 -4.42
N MET A 289 -22.38 5.56 -3.37
CA MET A 289 -21.25 5.04 -2.59
C MET A 289 -20.29 4.21 -3.46
N LEU A 290 -20.85 3.36 -4.33
CA LEU A 290 -20.06 2.56 -5.27
C LEU A 290 -19.23 3.47 -6.19
N HIS A 291 -19.85 4.48 -6.80
CA HIS A 291 -19.17 5.38 -7.72
C HIS A 291 -18.21 6.35 -7.03
N GLU A 292 -18.42 6.69 -5.77
CA GLU A 292 -17.45 7.46 -4.98
C GLU A 292 -16.18 6.67 -4.67
N VAL A 293 -16.30 5.37 -4.43
CA VAL A 293 -15.16 4.52 -4.04
C VAL A 293 -14.48 3.88 -5.25
N ALA A 294 -15.26 3.39 -6.23
CA ALA A 294 -14.74 2.65 -7.38
C ALA A 294 -14.79 3.45 -8.68
N VAL A 295 -13.82 3.23 -9.56
CA VAL A 295 -13.86 3.70 -10.94
C VAL A 295 -14.60 2.66 -11.78
N VAL A 296 -15.74 3.05 -12.32
CA VAL A 296 -16.60 2.18 -13.15
C VAL A 296 -16.57 2.70 -14.58
N ALA A 297 -15.95 1.95 -15.48
CA ALA A 297 -15.84 2.34 -16.89
C ALA A 297 -15.60 1.11 -17.78
N PRO A 298 -15.98 1.14 -19.08
CA PRO A 298 -15.52 0.18 -20.06
C PRO A 298 -13.99 0.13 -20.18
N PHE A 299 -13.44 -0.94 -20.74
CA PHE A 299 -11.99 -1.12 -20.87
C PHE A 299 -11.27 0.03 -21.57
N ASP A 300 -11.82 0.49 -22.66
CA ASP A 300 -11.24 1.51 -23.54
C ASP A 300 -11.21 2.92 -22.95
N SER A 301 -11.92 3.14 -21.86
CA SER A 301 -12.00 4.44 -21.18
C SER A 301 -11.55 4.38 -19.71
N LEU A 302 -11.26 3.19 -19.17
CA LEU A 302 -10.91 3.03 -17.75
C LEU A 302 -9.63 3.76 -17.38
N GLY A 303 -8.58 3.67 -18.21
CA GLY A 303 -7.31 4.34 -17.95
C GLY A 303 -7.46 5.86 -17.86
N GLN A 304 -8.21 6.45 -18.82
CA GLN A 304 -8.53 7.87 -18.80
C GLN A 304 -9.35 8.23 -17.55
N ALA A 305 -10.37 7.44 -17.19
CA ALA A 305 -11.20 7.69 -16.01
C ALA A 305 -10.40 7.67 -14.71
N ILE A 306 -9.40 6.78 -14.60
CA ILE A 306 -8.47 6.75 -13.45
C ILE A 306 -7.61 8.02 -13.41
N ARG A 307 -7.05 8.44 -14.54
CA ARG A 307 -6.25 9.68 -14.63
C ARG A 307 -7.07 10.92 -14.25
N ASP A 308 -8.25 11.06 -14.80
CA ASP A 308 -9.14 12.21 -14.55
C ASP A 308 -9.49 12.31 -13.07
N ARG A 309 -9.69 11.17 -12.43
CA ARG A 309 -10.07 11.09 -11.02
C ARG A 309 -8.90 11.30 -10.06
N TYR A 310 -7.70 10.77 -10.37
CA TYR A 310 -6.60 10.66 -9.43
C TYR A 310 -5.30 11.36 -9.85
N GLY A 311 -5.20 11.89 -11.08
CA GLY A 311 -3.94 12.39 -11.65
C GLY A 311 -3.20 13.43 -10.81
N ASP A 312 -3.91 14.31 -10.11
CA ASP A 312 -3.31 15.31 -9.22
C ASP A 312 -3.17 14.82 -7.77
N ARG A 313 -3.74 13.66 -7.44
CA ARG A 313 -3.86 13.15 -6.07
C ARG A 313 -2.93 12.00 -5.75
N LEU A 314 -2.72 11.11 -6.71
CA LEU A 314 -1.89 9.92 -6.53
C LEU A 314 -0.72 9.93 -7.52
N GLN A 315 0.48 9.65 -7.05
CA GLN A 315 1.68 9.51 -7.89
C GLN A 315 1.85 8.09 -8.43
N ARG A 316 1.30 7.11 -7.69
CA ARG A 316 1.35 5.70 -8.07
C ARG A 316 0.00 5.04 -7.84
N VAL A 317 -0.46 4.28 -8.82
CA VAL A 317 -1.73 3.53 -8.73
C VAL A 317 -1.53 2.07 -9.12
N GLY A 318 -2.31 1.19 -8.51
CA GLY A 318 -2.50 -0.17 -8.97
C GLY A 318 -3.98 -0.47 -9.12
N TYR A 319 -4.32 -1.54 -9.81
CA TYR A 319 -5.70 -1.92 -10.01
C TYR A 319 -6.15 -2.92 -8.95
N TYR A 320 -7.24 -2.58 -8.25
CA TYR A 320 -7.90 -3.49 -7.32
C TYR A 320 -9.19 -4.00 -7.97
N SER A 321 -9.08 -5.09 -8.72
CA SER A 321 -10.21 -5.77 -9.31
C SER A 321 -10.63 -6.95 -8.46
N LEU A 322 -11.94 -7.07 -8.25
CA LEU A 322 -12.58 -8.21 -7.56
C LEU A 322 -13.28 -9.17 -8.55
N GLN A 323 -13.15 -8.89 -9.84
CA GLN A 323 -13.71 -9.71 -10.91
C GLN A 323 -12.79 -10.90 -11.17
N THR A 324 -13.11 -12.07 -10.63
CA THR A 324 -12.27 -13.28 -10.65
C THR A 324 -12.19 -13.98 -12.02
N THR A 325 -12.98 -13.55 -13.00
CA THR A 325 -13.07 -14.17 -14.32
C THR A 325 -12.28 -13.43 -15.40
N MET A 326 -11.40 -12.48 -15.00
CA MET A 326 -10.76 -11.58 -15.95
C MET A 326 -9.47 -12.16 -16.53
N GLU A 327 -9.58 -13.22 -17.32
CA GLU A 327 -8.55 -13.60 -18.29
C GLU A 327 -8.62 -12.69 -19.54
N TRP A 328 -8.31 -11.41 -19.34
CA TRP A 328 -8.25 -10.51 -20.48
C TRP A 328 -6.94 -10.70 -21.25
N PRO A 329 -6.97 -10.55 -22.58
CA PRO A 329 -5.77 -10.52 -23.40
C PRO A 329 -4.73 -9.53 -22.87
N GLU A 330 -3.45 -9.87 -22.99
CA GLU A 330 -2.36 -9.00 -22.52
C GLU A 330 -2.36 -7.61 -23.16
N GLU A 331 -2.91 -7.49 -24.36
CA GLU A 331 -3.06 -6.22 -25.08
C GLU A 331 -3.95 -5.25 -24.31
N ILE A 332 -5.09 -5.72 -23.78
CA ILE A 332 -6.00 -4.89 -22.98
C ILE A 332 -5.28 -4.36 -21.72
N TRP A 333 -4.51 -5.21 -21.05
CA TRP A 333 -3.74 -4.77 -19.89
C TRP A 333 -2.67 -3.76 -20.24
N ARG A 334 -1.96 -3.96 -21.38
CA ARG A 334 -0.93 -3.03 -21.84
C ARG A 334 -1.53 -1.66 -22.18
N ASP A 335 -2.65 -1.65 -22.91
CA ASP A 335 -3.35 -0.43 -23.26
C ASP A 335 -3.88 0.29 -22.01
N LEU A 336 -4.48 -0.43 -21.06
CA LEU A 336 -4.91 0.12 -19.78
C LEU A 336 -3.78 0.75 -18.99
N VAL A 337 -2.62 0.08 -18.90
CA VAL A 337 -1.43 0.63 -18.22
C VAL A 337 -0.94 1.89 -18.92
N SER A 338 -0.84 1.86 -20.26
CA SER A 338 -0.44 3.02 -21.07
C SER A 338 -1.39 4.20 -20.87
N ASP A 339 -2.69 3.94 -20.97
CA ASP A 339 -3.73 4.97 -20.84
C ASP A 339 -3.84 5.54 -19.43
N THR A 340 -3.60 4.72 -18.40
CA THR A 340 -3.55 5.22 -17.01
C THR A 340 -2.33 6.10 -16.77
N ARG A 341 -1.22 5.81 -17.42
CA ARG A 341 0.02 6.60 -17.30
C ARG A 341 -0.11 7.97 -17.97
N GLY A 342 -0.69 8.06 -19.16
CA GLY A 342 -0.90 9.29 -19.96
C GLY A 342 0.16 9.56 -20.98
#